data_7a5e4ab2114844a2ae2090e691593284
#
_entry.id   7a5e4ab2114844a2ae2090e691593284
#
_cell.length_a   1.000
_cell.length_b   1.000
_cell.length_c   1.000
_cell.angle_alpha   90.00
_cell.angle_beta   90.00
_cell.angle_gamma   90.00
#
_symmetry.space_group_name_H-M   'P 1'
#
loop_
_entity.id
_entity.type
_entity.pdbx_description
1 polymer ?
#
loop_
_entity_poly.entity_id
_entity_poly.type
_entity_poly.pdbx_seq_one_letter_code
_entity_poly.pdbx_strand_id
1 'polypeptide(L)'
;MNRFFKSFTVFLVILFSISSVSAATLTDRLKDGHKLRLGFGTAVPWAYAGDNGEALGFVNMIALTVLEEMGITEHETKVFEWSGLIPGINANRSDMITGGMYILKSRCANIDFSDPIGVFGDAMLVPKGNPKNINNYQDVIDTGAKLVTGAGFNTVEAAKKFGVPDSQMLLVEGEVGILAAMKAGRADAAVQTFFGAKEHEEKTGGAFEVTDPKLMPKETVNVVGIGFRKSDSEFREAFNAALAKVMANPATMLERAGKYGYDKAQLPPPDMTTEWACSTK
;
A
#
# COMPACT_ATOMS: atom_id res chain seq x y z
N MET A 1 -59.82 -28.30 -55.63
CA MET A 1 -58.50 -28.12 -56.26
C MET A 1 -57.71 -27.15 -55.36
N ASN A 2 -57.17 -27.68 -54.26
CA ASN A 2 -56.49 -26.88 -53.20
C ASN A 2 -54.98 -27.05 -53.34
N ARG A 3 -54.30 -25.97 -53.67
CA ARG A 3 -52.84 -25.90 -53.65
C ARG A 3 -52.37 -25.44 -52.30
N PHE A 4 -51.73 -26.30 -51.51
CA PHE A 4 -50.98 -25.98 -50.29
C PHE A 4 -49.61 -25.43 -50.66
N PHE A 5 -49.34 -24.14 -50.35
CA PHE A 5 -48.00 -23.56 -50.36
C PHE A 5 -47.34 -23.86 -49.00
N LYS A 6 -46.30 -24.69 -49.02
CA LYS A 6 -45.44 -24.88 -47.84
C LYS A 6 -44.33 -23.83 -47.87
N SER A 7 -44.42 -22.82 -47.01
CA SER A 7 -43.34 -21.89 -46.74
C SER A 7 -42.28 -22.58 -45.89
N PHE A 8 -41.07 -22.70 -46.44
CA PHE A 8 -39.89 -23.24 -45.76
C PHE A 8 -39.12 -22.04 -45.19
N THR A 9 -39.28 -21.74 -43.87
CA THR A 9 -38.50 -20.70 -43.18
C THR A 9 -37.14 -21.24 -42.81
N VAL A 10 -36.10 -20.82 -43.52
CA VAL A 10 -34.69 -21.15 -43.19
C VAL A 10 -34.27 -20.26 -42.03
N PHE A 11 -34.08 -20.86 -40.85
CA PHE A 11 -33.55 -20.17 -39.67
C PHE A 11 -32.02 -20.14 -39.78
N LEU A 12 -31.45 -18.99 -40.15
CA LEU A 12 -30.01 -18.78 -40.23
C LEU A 12 -29.47 -18.56 -38.79
N VAL A 13 -28.93 -19.59 -38.17
CA VAL A 13 -28.23 -19.51 -36.89
C VAL A 13 -26.87 -18.87 -37.10
N ILE A 14 -26.73 -17.59 -36.83
CA ILE A 14 -25.42 -16.93 -36.79
C ILE A 14 -24.74 -17.32 -35.48
N LEU A 15 -23.78 -18.20 -35.52
CA LEU A 15 -22.85 -18.51 -34.44
C LEU A 15 -21.92 -17.31 -34.24
N PHE A 16 -22.24 -16.46 -33.29
CA PHE A 16 -21.28 -15.46 -32.77
C PHE A 16 -20.18 -16.21 -32.01
N SER A 17 -19.04 -16.37 -32.64
CA SER A 17 -17.82 -16.80 -31.97
C SER A 17 -17.38 -15.67 -31.03
N ILE A 18 -17.67 -15.79 -29.74
CA ILE A 18 -17.16 -14.89 -28.71
C ILE A 18 -15.67 -15.26 -28.57
N SER A 19 -14.82 -14.60 -29.34
CA SER A 19 -13.39 -14.63 -29.09
C SER A 19 -13.17 -13.94 -27.73
N SER A 20 -12.79 -14.71 -26.71
CA SER A 20 -12.33 -14.13 -25.44
C SER A 20 -11.08 -13.33 -25.74
N VAL A 21 -11.23 -12.01 -25.84
CA VAL A 21 -10.09 -11.09 -25.87
C VAL A 21 -9.49 -11.16 -24.46
N SER A 22 -8.43 -11.95 -24.31
CA SER A 22 -7.60 -11.87 -23.10
C SER A 22 -7.07 -10.44 -23.00
N ALA A 23 -7.29 -9.79 -21.87
CA ALA A 23 -6.71 -8.47 -21.64
C ALA A 23 -5.18 -8.60 -21.77
N ALA A 24 -4.56 -7.68 -22.53
CA ALA A 24 -3.11 -7.65 -22.69
C ALA A 24 -2.42 -7.57 -21.32
N THR A 25 -1.42 -8.40 -21.10
CA THR A 25 -0.62 -8.40 -19.86
C THR A 25 0.14 -7.07 -19.69
N LEU A 26 0.64 -6.79 -18.51
CA LEU A 26 1.49 -5.63 -18.29
C LEU A 26 2.74 -5.71 -19.18
N THR A 27 3.35 -6.88 -19.30
CA THR A 27 4.51 -7.14 -20.17
C THR A 27 4.21 -6.80 -21.64
N ASP A 28 3.05 -7.18 -22.16
CA ASP A 28 2.65 -6.88 -23.55
C ASP A 28 2.47 -5.37 -23.74
N ARG A 29 1.79 -4.69 -22.81
CA ARG A 29 1.57 -3.25 -22.89
C ARG A 29 2.88 -2.46 -22.88
N LEU A 30 3.86 -2.87 -22.08
CA LEU A 30 5.19 -2.22 -22.06
C LEU A 30 5.94 -2.44 -23.36
N LYS A 31 5.85 -3.63 -23.98
CA LYS A 31 6.41 -3.89 -25.33
C LYS A 31 5.77 -3.00 -26.41
N ASP A 32 4.49 -2.68 -26.26
CA ASP A 32 3.74 -1.78 -27.15
C ASP A 32 4.02 -0.29 -26.87
N GLY A 33 4.99 0.03 -26.00
CA GLY A 33 5.43 1.39 -25.71
C GLY A 33 4.59 2.14 -24.66
N HIS A 34 3.72 1.43 -23.91
CA HIS A 34 3.00 2.06 -22.78
C HIS A 34 3.96 2.32 -21.63
N LYS A 35 3.86 3.50 -21.02
CA LYS A 35 4.61 3.82 -19.81
C LYS A 35 4.02 3.07 -18.60
N LEU A 36 4.91 2.64 -17.70
CA LEU A 36 4.53 2.00 -16.45
C LEU A 36 3.87 3.01 -15.50
N ARG A 37 2.70 2.70 -14.95
CA ARG A 37 1.95 3.60 -14.07
C ARG A 37 2.15 3.22 -12.60
N LEU A 38 2.89 4.05 -11.85
CA LEU A 38 3.14 3.89 -10.43
C LEU A 38 2.00 4.53 -9.63
N GLY A 39 1.26 3.73 -8.87
CA GLY A 39 0.14 4.17 -8.03
C GLY A 39 0.54 4.26 -6.55
N PHE A 40 0.32 5.41 -5.92
CA PHE A 40 0.55 5.59 -4.49
C PHE A 40 -0.34 6.68 -3.90
N GLY A 41 -0.49 6.68 -2.58
CA GLY A 41 -1.08 7.76 -1.81
C GLY A 41 -0.02 8.77 -1.39
N THR A 42 -0.45 9.96 -0.96
CA THR A 42 0.48 10.94 -0.41
C THR A 42 0.78 10.63 1.05
N ALA A 43 1.96 10.09 1.32
CA ALA A 43 2.45 9.72 2.65
C ALA A 43 3.96 9.96 2.74
N VAL A 44 4.39 11.13 3.22
CA VAL A 44 5.80 11.44 3.47
C VAL A 44 6.26 10.66 4.72
N PRO A 45 7.43 10.05 4.71
CA PRO A 45 8.43 9.95 3.65
C PRO A 45 8.30 8.70 2.75
N TRP A 46 7.18 7.97 2.82
CA TRP A 46 6.94 6.69 2.14
C TRP A 46 6.86 6.84 0.62
N ALA A 47 5.87 7.58 0.15
CA ALA A 47 5.63 7.86 -1.25
C ALA A 47 4.79 9.13 -1.40
N TYR A 48 5.15 10.00 -2.33
CA TYR A 48 4.41 11.22 -2.66
C TYR A 48 4.85 11.74 -4.03
N ALA A 49 4.03 12.61 -4.63
CA ALA A 49 4.40 13.27 -5.87
C ALA A 49 5.20 14.55 -5.58
N GLY A 50 6.28 14.76 -6.30
CA GLY A 50 6.99 16.02 -6.36
C GLY A 50 6.23 17.09 -7.15
N ASP A 51 6.74 18.32 -7.16
CA ASP A 51 6.09 19.47 -7.80
C ASP A 51 5.89 19.31 -9.32
N ASN A 52 6.77 18.55 -9.98
CA ASN A 52 6.66 18.22 -11.41
C ASN A 52 6.06 16.82 -11.65
N GLY A 53 5.50 16.18 -10.63
CA GLY A 53 4.89 14.88 -10.71
C GLY A 53 5.86 13.70 -10.55
N GLU A 54 7.08 13.93 -10.07
CA GLU A 54 8.06 12.86 -9.78
C GLU A 54 7.54 11.93 -8.70
N ALA A 55 7.88 10.66 -8.81
CA ALA A 55 7.63 9.68 -7.75
C ALA A 55 8.72 9.77 -6.67
N LEU A 56 8.43 10.45 -5.55
CA LEU A 56 9.35 10.67 -4.43
C LEU A 56 9.01 9.78 -3.24
N GLY A 57 9.92 9.70 -2.26
CA GLY A 57 9.80 8.86 -1.08
C GLY A 57 10.54 7.53 -1.21
N PHE A 58 10.85 6.89 -0.07
CA PHE A 58 11.75 5.73 -0.09
C PHE A 58 11.18 4.52 -0.84
N VAL A 59 9.86 4.28 -0.79
CA VAL A 59 9.25 3.14 -1.51
C VAL A 59 9.35 3.33 -3.02
N ASN A 60 9.08 4.55 -3.51
CA ASN A 60 9.26 4.87 -4.91
C ASN A 60 10.73 4.74 -5.33
N MET A 61 11.67 5.18 -4.50
CA MET A 61 13.11 5.05 -4.82
C MET A 61 13.54 3.57 -4.90
N ILE A 62 13.04 2.71 -4.01
CA ILE A 62 13.30 1.27 -4.08
C ILE A 62 12.71 0.70 -5.37
N ALA A 63 11.43 0.97 -5.64
CA ALA A 63 10.75 0.48 -6.84
C ALA A 63 11.45 0.93 -8.14
N LEU A 64 11.82 2.21 -8.23
CA LEU A 64 12.54 2.75 -9.38
C LEU A 64 13.93 2.13 -9.55
N THR A 65 14.65 1.85 -8.45
CA THR A 65 15.95 1.18 -8.53
C THR A 65 15.81 -0.25 -9.09
N VAL A 66 14.75 -0.96 -8.71
CA VAL A 66 14.47 -2.31 -9.25
C VAL A 66 14.04 -2.24 -10.72
N LEU A 67 13.22 -1.25 -11.09
CA LEU A 67 12.80 -1.05 -12.48
C LEU A 67 13.98 -0.70 -13.39
N GLU A 68 14.92 0.12 -12.92
CA GLU A 68 16.16 0.42 -13.64
C GLU A 68 17.02 -0.84 -13.85
N GLU A 69 17.11 -1.76 -12.85
CA GLU A 69 17.76 -3.07 -13.01
C GLU A 69 17.07 -3.95 -14.08
N MET A 70 15.75 -3.76 -14.28
CA MET A 70 14.98 -4.40 -15.35
C MET A 70 15.11 -3.69 -16.71
N GLY A 71 15.81 -2.54 -16.78
CA GLY A 71 15.89 -1.71 -17.98
C GLY A 71 14.65 -0.84 -18.25
N ILE A 72 13.76 -0.68 -17.27
CA ILE A 72 12.53 0.12 -17.37
C ILE A 72 12.76 1.48 -16.71
N THR A 73 12.88 2.54 -17.50
CA THR A 73 13.13 3.92 -17.05
C THR A 73 11.91 4.83 -17.22
N GLU A 74 11.01 4.51 -18.14
CA GLU A 74 9.84 5.32 -18.45
C GLU A 74 8.64 4.92 -17.58
N HIS A 75 8.13 5.88 -16.82
CA HIS A 75 6.98 5.68 -15.95
C HIS A 75 6.08 6.91 -15.86
N GLU A 76 4.89 6.73 -15.33
CA GLU A 76 3.94 7.79 -14.98
C GLU A 76 3.53 7.66 -13.51
N THR A 77 3.35 8.78 -12.86
CA THR A 77 2.85 8.87 -11.49
C THR A 77 1.32 8.95 -11.48
N LYS A 78 0.68 8.15 -10.63
CA LYS A 78 -0.76 8.17 -10.39
C LYS A 78 -1.02 8.27 -8.88
N VAL A 79 -1.49 9.43 -8.43
CA VAL A 79 -1.82 9.66 -7.02
C VAL A 79 -3.27 9.24 -6.75
N PHE A 80 -3.47 8.53 -5.65
CA PHE A 80 -4.76 8.01 -5.19
C PHE A 80 -4.98 8.37 -3.72
N GLU A 81 -6.23 8.41 -3.30
CA GLU A 81 -6.52 8.17 -1.89
C GLU A 81 -6.14 6.74 -1.52
N TRP A 82 -5.66 6.53 -0.29
CA TRP A 82 -5.13 5.23 0.13
C TRP A 82 -6.12 4.07 -0.07
N SER A 83 -7.37 4.28 0.33
CA SER A 83 -8.46 3.31 0.17
C SER A 83 -8.75 2.96 -1.30
N GLY A 84 -8.38 3.83 -2.22
CA GLY A 84 -8.53 3.67 -3.68
C GLY A 84 -7.42 2.89 -4.38
N LEU A 85 -6.30 2.55 -3.72
CA LEU A 85 -5.14 1.92 -4.36
C LEU A 85 -5.45 0.53 -4.92
N ILE A 86 -5.99 -0.38 -4.10
CA ILE A 86 -6.34 -1.75 -4.53
C ILE A 86 -7.48 -1.72 -5.56
N PRO A 87 -8.60 -1.02 -5.37
CA PRO A 87 -9.59 -0.85 -6.43
C PRO A 87 -9.02 -0.23 -7.70
N GLY A 88 -8.10 0.73 -7.57
CA GLY A 88 -7.47 1.42 -8.70
C GLY A 88 -6.62 0.50 -9.57
N ILE A 89 -5.77 -0.33 -8.96
CA ILE A 89 -4.95 -1.26 -9.73
C ILE A 89 -5.81 -2.34 -10.40
N ASN A 90 -6.82 -2.86 -9.73
CA ASN A 90 -7.75 -3.85 -10.29
C ASN A 90 -8.61 -3.28 -11.42
N ALA A 91 -8.87 -1.97 -11.41
CA ALA A 91 -9.54 -1.25 -12.49
C ALA A 91 -8.59 -0.72 -13.59
N ASN A 92 -7.34 -1.22 -13.64
CA ASN A 92 -6.32 -0.79 -14.61
C ASN A 92 -5.98 0.72 -14.60
N ARG A 93 -6.14 1.41 -13.45
CA ARG A 93 -5.79 2.82 -13.31
C ARG A 93 -4.32 3.04 -12.92
N SER A 94 -3.66 2.03 -12.37
CA SER A 94 -2.21 1.93 -12.16
C SER A 94 -1.73 0.52 -12.51
N ASP A 95 -0.42 0.32 -12.59
CA ASP A 95 0.20 -0.98 -12.92
C ASP A 95 0.93 -1.57 -11.73
N MET A 96 1.42 -0.72 -10.82
CA MET A 96 2.05 -1.09 -9.56
C MET A 96 1.49 -0.24 -8.44
N ILE A 97 1.46 -0.77 -7.23
CA ILE A 97 1.23 0.02 -6.00
C ILE A 97 2.58 0.22 -5.33
N THR A 98 3.07 1.46 -5.33
CA THR A 98 4.37 1.83 -4.78
C THR A 98 4.25 2.76 -3.55
N GLY A 99 3.12 2.66 -2.84
CA GLY A 99 2.78 3.52 -1.70
C GLY A 99 3.24 3.04 -0.33
N GLY A 100 3.99 1.92 -0.24
CA GLY A 100 4.39 1.36 1.06
C GLY A 100 3.31 0.48 1.70
N MET A 101 2.62 -0.32 0.89
CA MET A 101 1.53 -1.14 1.37
C MET A 101 2.05 -2.37 2.13
N TYR A 102 1.61 -2.53 3.38
CA TYR A 102 1.89 -3.73 4.17
C TYR A 102 1.25 -4.96 3.54
N ILE A 103 1.99 -6.06 3.51
CA ILE A 103 1.53 -7.36 3.05
C ILE A 103 0.65 -7.96 4.14
N LEU A 104 -0.66 -7.98 3.90
CA LEU A 104 -1.66 -8.52 4.83
C LEU A 104 -2.53 -9.56 4.10
N LYS A 105 -2.98 -10.57 4.81
CA LYS A 105 -3.85 -11.62 4.28
C LYS A 105 -5.09 -11.06 3.54
N SER A 106 -5.73 -10.05 4.11
CA SER A 106 -6.89 -9.37 3.51
C SER A 106 -6.56 -8.72 2.16
N ARG A 107 -5.36 -8.19 2.00
CA ARG A 107 -4.87 -7.56 0.75
C ARG A 107 -4.41 -8.59 -0.26
N CYS A 108 -3.71 -9.65 0.20
CA CYS A 108 -3.29 -10.77 -0.66
C CYS A 108 -4.47 -11.49 -1.33
N ALA A 109 -5.67 -11.44 -0.74
CA ALA A 109 -6.87 -11.95 -1.38
C ALA A 109 -7.22 -11.22 -2.69
N ASN A 110 -6.82 -9.94 -2.81
CA ASN A 110 -7.23 -9.03 -3.89
C ASN A 110 -6.12 -8.68 -4.89
N ILE A 111 -4.86 -8.67 -4.45
CA ILE A 111 -3.68 -8.34 -5.26
C ILE A 111 -2.53 -9.29 -4.89
N ASP A 112 -1.51 -9.34 -5.74
CA ASP A 112 -0.25 -9.99 -5.42
C ASP A 112 0.79 -8.95 -4.99
N PHE A 113 1.79 -9.40 -4.24
CA PHE A 113 2.90 -8.56 -3.79
C PHE A 113 4.24 -9.06 -4.31
N SER A 114 5.21 -8.15 -4.41
CA SER A 114 6.62 -8.52 -4.53
C SER A 114 7.11 -9.22 -3.27
N ASP A 115 8.32 -9.73 -3.30
CA ASP A 115 9.07 -10.02 -2.08
C ASP A 115 9.19 -8.74 -1.23
N PRO A 116 9.33 -8.88 0.11
CA PRO A 116 9.39 -7.74 0.99
C PRO A 116 10.54 -6.79 0.66
N ILE A 117 10.24 -5.49 0.68
CA ILE A 117 11.21 -4.42 0.49
C ILE A 117 11.58 -3.71 1.78
N GLY A 118 10.90 -4.02 2.88
CA GLY A 118 11.18 -3.44 4.18
C GLY A 118 10.29 -3.96 5.29
N VAL A 119 10.72 -3.74 6.54
CA VAL A 119 9.99 -4.08 7.76
C VAL A 119 9.78 -2.84 8.60
N PHE A 120 8.56 -2.65 9.10
CA PHE A 120 8.17 -1.45 9.83
C PHE A 120 7.16 -1.79 10.92
N GLY A 121 7.16 -0.96 11.98
CA GLY A 121 6.19 -1.03 13.07
C GLY A 121 5.29 0.20 13.10
N ASP A 122 4.24 0.08 13.89
CA ASP A 122 3.32 1.17 14.17
C ASP A 122 3.68 1.87 15.49
N ALA A 123 3.16 3.09 15.71
CA ALA A 123 3.28 3.85 16.95
C ALA A 123 2.03 4.68 17.20
N MET A 124 1.83 5.11 18.45
CA MET A 124 0.84 6.13 18.77
C MET A 124 1.43 7.52 18.59
N LEU A 125 0.63 8.44 18.06
CA LEU A 125 0.88 9.88 18.11
C LEU A 125 -0.11 10.47 19.10
N VAL A 126 0.39 11.16 20.12
CA VAL A 126 -0.39 11.71 21.22
C VAL A 126 -0.09 13.19 21.43
N PRO A 127 -0.97 13.97 22.08
CA PRO A 127 -0.63 15.32 22.51
C PRO A 127 0.61 15.31 23.40
N LYS A 128 1.41 16.38 23.33
CA LYS A 128 2.64 16.51 24.11
C LYS A 128 2.44 16.21 25.59
N GLY A 129 3.34 15.39 26.14
CA GLY A 129 3.29 14.93 27.54
C GLY A 129 2.32 13.79 27.77
N ASN A 130 1.73 13.22 26.70
CA ASN A 130 0.83 12.06 26.74
C ASN A 130 -0.17 12.08 27.92
N PRO A 131 -1.07 13.08 27.99
CA PRO A 131 -1.88 13.33 29.20
C PRO A 131 -2.83 12.19 29.58
N LYS A 132 -3.11 11.25 28.65
CA LYS A 132 -3.93 10.07 28.90
C LYS A 132 -3.12 8.79 29.04
N ASN A 133 -1.78 8.88 29.00
CA ASN A 133 -0.86 7.73 29.07
C ASN A 133 -1.18 6.63 28.04
N ILE A 134 -1.46 7.01 26.79
CA ILE A 134 -1.81 6.10 25.69
C ILE A 134 -0.54 5.74 24.93
N ASN A 135 -0.12 4.45 25.00
CA ASN A 135 1.08 3.94 24.33
C ASN A 135 0.78 2.79 23.36
N ASN A 136 -0.37 2.16 23.51
CA ASN A 136 -0.81 1.00 22.72
C ASN A 136 -2.33 0.90 22.66
N TYR A 137 -2.86 -0.15 22.02
CA TYR A 137 -4.30 -0.36 21.87
C TYR A 137 -5.02 -0.66 23.19
N GLN A 138 -4.36 -1.32 24.15
CA GLN A 138 -4.98 -1.61 25.45
C GLN A 138 -5.22 -0.30 26.22
N ASP A 139 -4.26 0.63 26.19
CA ASP A 139 -4.44 1.91 26.85
C ASP A 139 -5.60 2.72 26.25
N VAL A 140 -5.82 2.62 24.92
CA VAL A 140 -7.00 3.23 24.25
C VAL A 140 -8.30 2.64 24.82
N ILE A 141 -8.36 1.33 24.98
CA ILE A 141 -9.55 0.63 25.52
C ILE A 141 -9.79 1.06 26.97
N ASP A 142 -8.76 0.97 27.80
CA ASP A 142 -8.86 1.17 29.25
C ASP A 142 -9.23 2.62 29.62
N THR A 143 -8.74 3.59 28.82
CA THR A 143 -9.03 5.02 29.04
C THR A 143 -10.31 5.50 28.37
N GLY A 144 -10.95 4.69 27.53
CA GLY A 144 -12.09 5.11 26.73
C GLY A 144 -11.74 6.17 25.67
N ALA A 145 -10.46 6.29 25.33
CA ALA A 145 -9.95 7.33 24.43
C ALA A 145 -10.47 7.17 22.99
N LYS A 146 -10.55 8.28 22.25
CA LYS A 146 -10.81 8.29 20.81
C LYS A 146 -9.51 8.09 20.06
N LEU A 147 -9.44 7.07 19.21
CA LEU A 147 -8.32 6.72 18.35
C LEU A 147 -8.65 7.10 16.91
N VAL A 148 -7.81 7.91 16.26
CA VAL A 148 -7.93 8.19 14.82
C VAL A 148 -6.91 7.40 14.02
N THR A 149 -7.32 6.91 12.86
CA THR A 149 -6.46 6.28 11.86
C THR A 149 -7.02 6.45 10.45
N GLY A 150 -6.21 6.13 9.43
CA GLY A 150 -6.62 6.23 8.03
C GLY A 150 -7.53 5.09 7.59
N ALA A 151 -8.55 5.41 6.81
CA ALA A 151 -9.40 4.41 6.17
C ALA A 151 -8.56 3.47 5.27
N GLY A 152 -8.71 2.15 5.45
CA GLY A 152 -7.93 1.14 4.72
C GLY A 152 -6.48 0.97 5.19
N PHE A 153 -6.04 1.66 6.26
CA PHE A 153 -4.73 1.42 6.87
C PHE A 153 -4.72 0.07 7.62
N ASN A 154 -3.52 -0.54 7.73
CA ASN A 154 -3.31 -1.76 8.54
C ASN A 154 -3.75 -1.59 10.00
N THR A 155 -3.61 -0.39 10.51
CA THR A 155 -3.95 -0.01 11.88
C THR A 155 -5.43 -0.13 12.20
N VAL A 156 -6.33 -0.09 11.20
CA VAL A 156 -7.76 -0.39 11.38
C VAL A 156 -7.96 -1.87 11.74
N GLU A 157 -7.34 -2.77 10.97
CA GLU A 157 -7.42 -4.22 11.24
C GLU A 157 -6.74 -4.57 12.57
N ALA A 158 -5.59 -3.95 12.84
CA ALA A 158 -4.86 -4.15 14.09
C ALA A 158 -5.68 -3.67 15.30
N ALA A 159 -6.26 -2.47 15.27
CA ALA A 159 -7.08 -1.95 16.34
C ALA A 159 -8.27 -2.88 16.66
N LYS A 160 -8.96 -3.37 15.63
CA LYS A 160 -10.05 -4.36 15.78
C LYS A 160 -9.57 -5.68 16.37
N LYS A 161 -8.44 -6.20 15.88
CA LYS A 161 -7.82 -7.44 16.37
C LYS A 161 -7.47 -7.35 17.86
N PHE A 162 -6.99 -6.19 18.31
CA PHE A 162 -6.69 -5.94 19.73
C PHE A 162 -7.89 -5.51 20.56
N GLY A 163 -9.10 -5.47 19.99
CA GLY A 163 -10.34 -5.28 20.71
C GLY A 163 -10.78 -3.83 20.89
N VAL A 164 -10.16 -2.85 20.17
CA VAL A 164 -10.62 -1.46 20.22
C VAL A 164 -12.04 -1.37 19.63
N PRO A 165 -13.04 -0.90 20.42
CA PRO A 165 -14.42 -0.80 19.95
C PRO A 165 -14.55 0.20 18.77
N ASP A 166 -15.43 -0.10 17.81
CA ASP A 166 -15.73 0.82 16.70
C ASP A 166 -16.17 2.21 17.22
N SER A 167 -16.83 2.27 18.36
CA SER A 167 -17.23 3.54 19.01
C SER A 167 -16.06 4.41 19.45
N GLN A 168 -14.87 3.85 19.65
CA GLN A 168 -13.66 4.57 20.00
C GLN A 168 -12.80 4.92 18.75
N MET A 169 -13.11 4.36 17.57
CA MET A 169 -12.37 4.61 16.35
C MET A 169 -12.96 5.77 15.53
N LEU A 170 -12.09 6.62 15.02
CA LEU A 170 -12.38 7.65 14.03
C LEU A 170 -11.58 7.33 12.76
N LEU A 171 -12.25 7.00 11.67
CA LEU A 171 -11.61 6.75 10.39
C LEU A 171 -11.68 8.02 9.53
N VAL A 172 -10.53 8.39 8.96
CA VAL A 172 -10.37 9.57 8.10
C VAL A 172 -9.57 9.19 6.85
N GLU A 173 -9.61 10.03 5.82
CA GLU A 173 -8.80 9.79 4.62
C GLU A 173 -7.36 10.26 4.83
N GLY A 174 -6.41 9.32 4.66
CA GLY A 174 -4.97 9.54 4.60
C GLY A 174 -4.34 10.25 5.81
N GLU A 175 -3.05 10.51 5.69
CA GLU A 175 -2.23 11.14 6.75
C GLU A 175 -2.68 12.57 7.07
N VAL A 176 -3.11 13.34 6.07
CA VAL A 176 -3.59 14.71 6.24
C VAL A 176 -4.84 14.74 7.12
N GLY A 177 -5.76 13.79 6.89
CA GLY A 177 -6.98 13.66 7.70
C GLY A 177 -6.70 13.30 9.14
N ILE A 178 -5.71 12.41 9.40
CA ILE A 178 -5.26 12.03 10.74
C ILE A 178 -4.77 13.27 11.50
N LEU A 179 -3.83 14.02 10.89
CA LEU A 179 -3.27 15.20 11.53
C LEU A 179 -4.32 16.30 11.77
N ALA A 180 -5.23 16.48 10.82
CA ALA A 180 -6.33 17.43 10.98
C ALA A 180 -7.28 17.05 12.13
N ALA A 181 -7.61 15.76 12.28
CA ALA A 181 -8.44 15.28 13.37
C ALA A 181 -7.77 15.50 14.74
N MET A 182 -6.47 15.20 14.85
CA MET A 182 -5.68 15.43 16.06
C MET A 182 -5.63 16.93 16.41
N LYS A 183 -5.30 17.82 15.47
CA LYS A 183 -5.27 19.27 15.68
C LYS A 183 -6.62 19.85 16.07
N ALA A 184 -7.71 19.28 15.59
CA ALA A 184 -9.07 19.69 15.94
C ALA A 184 -9.57 19.12 17.27
N GLY A 185 -8.77 18.30 17.98
CA GLY A 185 -9.17 17.64 19.24
C GLY A 185 -10.30 16.61 19.06
N ARG A 186 -10.47 16.07 17.85
CA ARG A 186 -11.50 15.07 17.55
C ARG A 186 -11.09 13.65 17.98
N ALA A 187 -9.81 13.45 18.25
CA ALA A 187 -9.24 12.23 18.78
C ALA A 187 -8.20 12.53 19.86
N ASP A 188 -8.02 11.59 20.77
CA ASP A 188 -7.08 11.66 21.89
C ASP A 188 -5.70 11.12 21.50
N ALA A 189 -5.68 10.17 20.56
CA ALA A 189 -4.49 9.58 20.00
C ALA A 189 -4.72 9.22 18.52
N ALA A 190 -3.63 9.19 17.75
CA ALA A 190 -3.63 8.57 16.44
C ALA A 190 -2.75 7.32 16.44
N VAL A 191 -3.12 6.29 15.67
CA VAL A 191 -2.25 5.16 15.38
C VAL A 191 -1.93 5.14 13.90
N GLN A 192 -0.64 5.03 13.58
CA GLN A 192 -0.12 5.00 12.22
C GLN A 192 1.28 4.37 12.22
N THR A 193 1.90 4.25 11.07
CA THR A 193 3.28 3.78 11.01
C THR A 193 4.20 4.72 11.80
N PHE A 194 5.25 4.16 12.40
CA PHE A 194 6.21 4.97 13.16
C PHE A 194 6.75 6.16 12.33
N PHE A 195 7.05 5.96 11.05
CA PHE A 195 7.55 7.03 10.17
C PHE A 195 6.51 8.12 9.92
N GLY A 196 5.24 7.76 9.69
CA GLY A 196 4.16 8.74 9.56
C GLY A 196 3.92 9.52 10.85
N ALA A 197 4.00 8.85 12.01
CA ALA A 197 3.90 9.50 13.31
C ALA A 197 5.04 10.50 13.55
N LYS A 198 6.28 10.14 13.20
CA LYS A 198 7.45 11.03 13.29
C LYS A 198 7.32 12.26 12.39
N GLU A 199 6.85 12.08 11.17
CA GLU A 199 6.57 13.18 10.24
C GLU A 199 5.54 14.17 10.83
N HIS A 200 4.48 13.65 11.47
CA HIS A 200 3.48 14.49 12.13
C HIS A 200 4.03 15.20 13.39
N GLU A 201 4.86 14.54 14.17
CA GLU A 201 5.55 15.16 15.31
C GLU A 201 6.39 16.35 14.84
N GLU A 202 7.20 16.16 13.78
CA GLU A 202 8.05 17.21 13.21
C GLU A 202 7.23 18.37 12.63
N LYS A 203 6.20 18.07 11.82
CA LYS A 203 5.31 19.08 11.22
C LYS A 203 4.54 19.92 12.23
N THR A 204 4.40 19.44 13.45
CA THR A 204 3.67 20.15 14.50
C THR A 204 4.58 20.87 15.48
N GLY A 205 5.90 20.82 15.27
CA GLY A 205 6.87 21.45 16.16
C GLY A 205 6.80 20.91 17.60
N GLY A 206 6.45 19.63 17.74
CA GLY A 206 6.32 18.96 19.03
C GLY A 206 5.03 19.27 19.79
N ALA A 207 3.98 19.74 19.12
CA ALA A 207 2.64 19.83 19.75
C ALA A 207 2.04 18.43 19.98
N PHE A 208 2.44 17.46 19.17
CA PHE A 208 2.23 16.03 19.37
C PHE A 208 3.57 15.33 19.48
N GLU A 209 3.59 14.17 20.10
CA GLU A 209 4.77 13.35 20.29
C GLU A 209 4.47 11.88 19.92
N VAL A 210 5.49 11.17 19.42
CA VAL A 210 5.41 9.76 19.11
C VAL A 210 5.78 8.96 20.34
N THR A 211 4.97 7.96 20.68
CA THR A 211 5.27 7.05 21.79
C THR A 211 6.36 6.05 21.39
N ASP A 212 6.99 5.40 22.37
CA ASP A 212 7.97 4.35 22.10
C ASP A 212 7.29 3.20 21.32
N PRO A 213 7.69 2.91 20.08
CA PRO A 213 7.10 1.83 19.28
C PRO A 213 7.29 0.44 19.90
N LYS A 214 8.22 0.27 20.84
CA LYS A 214 8.41 -1.00 21.58
C LYS A 214 7.26 -1.30 22.55
N LEU A 215 6.43 -0.31 22.88
CA LEU A 215 5.24 -0.48 23.71
C LEU A 215 4.04 -0.95 22.89
N MET A 216 4.13 -0.91 21.55
CA MET A 216 3.14 -1.51 20.67
C MET A 216 3.25 -3.04 20.66
N PRO A 217 2.16 -3.78 20.42
CA PRO A 217 2.21 -5.22 20.26
C PRO A 217 3.17 -5.63 19.11
N LYS A 218 3.98 -6.67 19.33
CA LYS A 218 4.95 -7.15 18.31
C LYS A 218 4.27 -7.56 17.00
N GLU A 219 3.01 -7.95 17.05
CA GLU A 219 2.19 -8.33 15.91
C GLU A 219 1.92 -7.15 14.97
N THR A 220 2.15 -5.90 15.40
CA THR A 220 2.03 -4.70 14.57
C THR A 220 3.25 -4.42 13.71
N VAL A 221 4.33 -5.19 13.87
CA VAL A 221 5.47 -5.17 12.95
C VAL A 221 5.10 -5.93 11.69
N ASN A 222 5.16 -5.27 10.55
CA ASN A 222 4.73 -5.80 9.25
C ASN A 222 5.81 -5.58 8.19
N VAL A 223 5.76 -6.39 7.13
CA VAL A 223 6.60 -6.20 5.95
C VAL A 223 5.82 -5.49 4.84
N VAL A 224 6.56 -4.71 4.06
CA VAL A 224 6.05 -3.93 2.93
C VAL A 224 6.45 -4.60 1.63
N GLY A 225 5.55 -4.63 0.67
CA GLY A 225 5.80 -5.06 -0.71
C GLY A 225 5.25 -4.09 -1.73
N ILE A 226 5.67 -4.25 -2.97
CA ILE A 226 5.09 -3.59 -4.13
C ILE A 226 3.87 -4.40 -4.57
N GLY A 227 2.72 -3.75 -4.76
CA GLY A 227 1.49 -4.42 -5.17
C GLY A 227 1.35 -4.54 -6.68
N PHE A 228 0.81 -5.69 -7.14
CA PHE A 228 0.54 -6.02 -8.54
C PHE A 228 -0.85 -6.61 -8.71
N ARG A 229 -1.44 -6.49 -9.89
CA ARG A 229 -2.62 -7.29 -10.24
C ARG A 229 -2.25 -8.77 -10.26
N LYS A 230 -3.18 -9.62 -9.88
CA LYS A 230 -3.00 -11.08 -9.96
C LYS A 230 -2.75 -11.58 -11.39
N SER A 231 -3.27 -10.87 -12.38
CA SER A 231 -3.04 -11.17 -13.81
C SER A 231 -1.62 -10.83 -14.29
N ASP A 232 -0.87 -10.04 -13.55
CA ASP A 232 0.47 -9.56 -13.93
C ASP A 232 1.58 -10.35 -13.21
N SER A 233 1.32 -11.64 -12.88
CA SER A 233 2.25 -12.51 -12.14
C SER A 233 3.62 -12.65 -12.82
N GLU A 234 3.65 -12.75 -14.15
CA GLU A 234 4.91 -12.82 -14.92
C GLU A 234 5.78 -11.56 -14.67
N PHE A 235 5.16 -10.38 -14.74
CA PHE A 235 5.89 -9.13 -14.48
C PHE A 235 6.35 -9.05 -13.02
N ARG A 236 5.51 -9.46 -12.06
CA ARG A 236 5.87 -9.52 -10.64
C ARG A 236 7.06 -10.45 -10.38
N GLU A 237 7.12 -11.61 -11.04
CA GLU A 237 8.24 -12.55 -10.93
C GLU A 237 9.52 -11.97 -11.51
N ALA A 238 9.45 -11.29 -12.66
CA ALA A 238 10.58 -10.58 -13.23
C ALA A 238 11.05 -9.44 -12.29
N PHE A 239 10.11 -8.72 -11.67
CA PHE A 239 10.40 -7.70 -10.66
C PHE A 239 11.10 -8.31 -9.44
N ASN A 240 10.63 -9.44 -8.91
CA ASN A 240 11.27 -10.13 -7.78
C ASN A 240 12.69 -10.62 -8.11
N ALA A 241 12.92 -11.11 -9.33
CA ALA A 241 14.26 -11.50 -9.77
C ALA A 241 15.23 -10.30 -9.81
N ALA A 242 14.78 -9.13 -10.25
CA ALA A 242 15.55 -7.89 -10.20
C ALA A 242 15.71 -7.37 -8.77
N LEU A 243 14.65 -7.42 -7.95
CA LEU A 243 14.69 -7.04 -6.52
C LEU A 243 15.73 -7.88 -5.76
N ALA A 244 15.80 -9.19 -6.00
CA ALA A 244 16.79 -10.06 -5.38
C ALA A 244 18.24 -9.61 -5.68
N LYS A 245 18.54 -9.16 -6.92
CA LYS A 245 19.85 -8.61 -7.29
C LYS A 245 20.14 -7.29 -6.57
N VAL A 246 19.14 -6.40 -6.52
CA VAL A 246 19.24 -5.11 -5.81
C VAL A 246 19.48 -5.34 -4.31
N MET A 247 18.78 -6.29 -3.70
CA MET A 247 18.94 -6.64 -2.28
C MET A 247 20.28 -7.33 -1.98
N ALA A 248 20.83 -8.09 -2.91
CA ALA A 248 22.17 -8.68 -2.77
C ALA A 248 23.29 -7.63 -2.76
N ASN A 249 23.08 -6.48 -3.43
CA ASN A 249 24.00 -5.34 -3.43
C ASN A 249 23.22 -4.02 -3.22
N PRO A 250 22.75 -3.74 -1.98
CA PRO A 250 21.77 -2.70 -1.73
C PRO A 250 22.34 -1.27 -1.68
N ALA A 251 23.63 -1.05 -2.00
CA ALA A 251 24.28 0.25 -1.81
C ALA A 251 23.56 1.40 -2.53
N THR A 252 23.26 1.25 -3.82
CA THR A 252 22.57 2.27 -4.63
C THR A 252 21.13 2.50 -4.12
N MET A 253 20.44 1.42 -3.79
CA MET A 253 19.08 1.51 -3.25
C MET A 253 19.09 2.25 -1.89
N LEU A 254 19.99 1.89 -0.99
CA LEU A 254 20.13 2.54 0.32
C LEU A 254 20.56 4.00 0.21
N GLU A 255 21.43 4.37 -0.75
CA GLU A 255 21.76 5.76 -1.02
C GLU A 255 20.53 6.57 -1.44
N ARG A 256 19.73 6.04 -2.35
CA ARG A 256 18.54 6.73 -2.89
C ARG A 256 17.41 6.80 -1.88
N ALA A 257 17.06 5.68 -1.26
CA ALA A 257 16.00 5.58 -0.27
C ALA A 257 16.39 6.24 1.07
N GLY A 258 17.69 6.25 1.40
CA GLY A 258 18.24 6.86 2.61
C GLY A 258 18.00 8.36 2.72
N LYS A 259 17.85 9.07 1.59
CA LYS A 259 17.45 10.49 1.56
C LYS A 259 16.07 10.73 2.20
N TYR A 260 15.28 9.66 2.33
CA TYR A 260 13.93 9.65 2.92
C TYR A 260 13.89 8.85 4.24
N GLY A 261 15.04 8.58 4.86
CA GLY A 261 15.12 7.93 6.17
C GLY A 261 15.08 6.39 6.17
N TYR A 262 15.11 5.75 4.98
CA TYR A 262 15.23 4.29 4.90
C TYR A 262 16.69 3.86 5.04
N ASP A 263 16.99 2.94 5.92
CA ASP A 263 18.33 2.42 6.15
C ASP A 263 18.37 0.88 6.31
N LYS A 264 19.52 0.36 6.72
CA LYS A 264 19.72 -1.09 6.90
C LYS A 264 18.81 -1.70 7.97
N ALA A 265 18.32 -0.93 8.94
CA ALA A 265 17.45 -1.42 9.98
C ALA A 265 16.06 -1.79 9.46
N GLN A 266 15.66 -1.24 8.32
CA GLN A 266 14.40 -1.55 7.65
C GLN A 266 14.51 -2.71 6.66
N LEU A 267 15.70 -3.26 6.39
CA LEU A 267 15.82 -4.42 5.51
C LEU A 267 15.02 -5.60 6.08
N PRO A 268 14.23 -6.30 5.26
CA PRO A 268 13.38 -7.38 5.75
C PRO A 268 14.24 -8.58 6.22
N PRO A 269 13.95 -9.15 7.41
CA PRO A 269 14.55 -10.41 7.80
C PRO A 269 14.23 -11.54 6.82
N PRO A 270 15.12 -12.50 6.57
CA PRO A 270 14.92 -13.55 5.57
C PRO A 270 13.71 -14.45 5.82
N ASP A 271 13.28 -14.58 7.06
CA ASP A 271 12.12 -15.39 7.50
C ASP A 271 10.77 -14.66 7.33
N MET A 272 10.78 -13.34 7.14
CA MET A 272 9.60 -12.54 6.89
C MET A 272 9.30 -12.45 5.39
N THR A 273 8.85 -13.54 4.80
CA THR A 273 8.53 -13.63 3.36
C THR A 273 7.11 -13.10 3.05
N THR A 274 6.82 -12.88 1.77
CA THR A 274 5.46 -12.54 1.29
C THR A 274 4.47 -13.65 1.62
N GLU A 275 4.86 -14.92 1.45
CA GLU A 275 4.01 -16.07 1.77
C GLU A 275 3.70 -16.12 3.27
N TRP A 276 4.72 -15.94 4.13
CA TRP A 276 4.52 -15.82 5.56
C TRP A 276 3.54 -14.71 5.91
N ALA A 277 3.72 -13.49 5.36
CA ALA A 277 2.86 -12.36 5.65
C ALA A 277 1.41 -12.59 5.18
N CYS A 278 1.21 -13.09 3.96
CA CYS A 278 -0.13 -13.40 3.43
C CYS A 278 -0.86 -14.49 4.22
N SER A 279 -0.15 -15.36 4.93
CA SER A 279 -0.76 -16.42 5.73
C SER A 279 -1.01 -16.03 7.19
N THR A 280 -0.19 -15.15 7.78
CA THR A 280 -0.16 -14.89 9.23
C THR A 280 -0.61 -13.48 9.64
N LYS A 281 -0.56 -12.51 8.75
CA LYS A 281 -0.85 -11.09 9.03
C LYS A 281 -2.25 -10.64 8.67
#